data_3428da64a57307853faa90bbd95a5670
#
_entry.id   3428da64a57307853faa90bbd95a5670
#
_cell.length_a   1.000
_cell.length_b   1.000
_cell.length_c   1.000
_cell.angle_alpha   90.00
_cell.angle_beta   90.00
_cell.angle_gamma   90.00
#
_symmetry.space_group_name_H-M   'P 1'
#
loop_
_entity.id
_entity.type
_entity.pdbx_description
1 polymer ?
#
loop_
_entity_poly.entity_id
_entity_poly.type
_entity_poly.pdbx_seq_one_letter_code
_entity_poly.pdbx_strand_id
1 'polypeptide(L)'
;MRWAFRSGQSLSLGYGLHSQTQNPAVLFANQPIGEVARPSNRNLGFIRSHHVVLAYDRRLTDNLRLKAETYCQSLFNIPVSADTTDSFALINYLDGLTTQRLVNSGTGHNYGQELTLEQFLHRGLYLLLSSSLYRSAYRGSDQVWRSSRFDGRHATSFLAGKEITMGNRGLFRNGTVGLNVKLSYYGGYRDTPIDVATSKHRVETVRYDHLAYTLQLPNYFRTDIRLSWKKNRPRSTRTLSLDIQNVTNRQNVFGRYFDPQTGTTRTNYQTGLLPVLSYRVAF
;
A
#
# COMPACT_ATOMS: atom_id res chain seq x y z
N MET A 1 -18.71 3.57 -18.39
CA MET A 1 -18.99 4.20 -19.70
C MET A 1 -17.68 4.70 -20.27
N ARG A 2 -17.39 4.45 -21.57
CA ARG A 2 -16.17 4.92 -22.24
C ARG A 2 -16.54 5.62 -23.53
N TRP A 3 -15.98 6.79 -23.76
CA TRP A 3 -16.17 7.60 -24.96
C TRP A 3 -14.81 7.84 -25.64
N ALA A 4 -14.64 7.28 -26.84
CA ALA A 4 -13.48 7.49 -27.71
C ALA A 4 -13.82 8.62 -28.69
N PHE A 5 -13.23 9.79 -28.53
CA PHE A 5 -13.54 10.99 -29.33
C PHE A 5 -12.50 11.31 -30.40
N ARG A 6 -11.30 10.69 -30.28
CA ARG A 6 -10.24 10.74 -31.32
C ARG A 6 -9.48 9.43 -31.33
N SER A 7 -8.77 9.15 -32.40
CA SER A 7 -7.85 8.02 -32.49
C SER A 7 -6.84 8.10 -31.33
N GLY A 8 -6.73 7.04 -30.52
CA GLY A 8 -5.83 6.96 -29.38
C GLY A 8 -6.20 7.81 -28.18
N GLN A 9 -7.43 8.41 -28.13
CA GLN A 9 -7.89 9.19 -26.97
C GLN A 9 -9.28 8.75 -26.52
N SER A 10 -9.45 8.56 -25.22
CA SER A 10 -10.75 8.25 -24.63
C SER A 10 -10.93 8.84 -23.24
N LEU A 11 -12.16 9.16 -22.91
CA LEU A 11 -12.63 9.52 -21.58
C LEU A 11 -13.50 8.38 -21.04
N SER A 12 -13.31 8.00 -19.79
CA SER A 12 -14.08 6.94 -19.15
C SER A 12 -14.62 7.40 -17.81
N LEU A 13 -15.89 7.10 -17.55
CA LEU A 13 -16.52 7.27 -16.24
C LEU A 13 -16.90 5.90 -15.70
N GLY A 14 -16.40 5.57 -14.52
CA GLY A 14 -16.68 4.35 -13.77
C GLY A 14 -17.39 4.65 -12.48
N TYR A 15 -18.35 3.81 -12.12
CA TYR A 15 -19.00 3.77 -10.82
C TYR A 15 -19.06 2.32 -10.35
N GLY A 16 -18.80 2.10 -9.06
CA GLY A 16 -18.95 0.80 -8.43
C GLY A 16 -19.38 0.93 -6.96
N LEU A 17 -20.20 0.00 -6.52
CA LEU A 17 -20.45 -0.25 -5.10
C LEU A 17 -19.65 -1.50 -4.72
N HIS A 18 -18.63 -1.29 -3.90
CA HIS A 18 -17.74 -2.35 -3.43
C HIS A 18 -18.08 -2.73 -1.99
N SER A 19 -17.82 -3.99 -1.65
CA SER A 19 -18.00 -4.49 -0.29
C SER A 19 -16.83 -5.39 0.08
N GLN A 20 -16.41 -5.34 1.35
CA GLN A 20 -15.33 -6.12 1.91
C GLN A 20 -15.74 -6.69 3.26
N THR A 21 -15.48 -7.99 3.47
CA THR A 21 -15.62 -8.62 4.78
C THR A 21 -14.44 -8.28 5.68
N GLN A 22 -14.66 -8.37 7.00
CA GLN A 22 -13.61 -8.26 8.00
C GLN A 22 -12.77 -9.53 8.06
N ASN A 23 -11.58 -9.42 8.64
CA ASN A 23 -10.76 -10.59 8.95
C ASN A 23 -11.55 -11.54 9.88
N PRO A 24 -11.65 -12.84 9.60
CA PRO A 24 -12.31 -13.80 10.47
C PRO A 24 -11.83 -13.74 11.92
N ALA A 25 -10.56 -13.47 12.17
CA ALA A 25 -10.04 -13.32 13.53
C ALA A 25 -10.70 -12.17 14.32
N VAL A 26 -11.15 -11.10 13.66
CA VAL A 26 -11.93 -10.02 14.30
C VAL A 26 -13.34 -10.48 14.62
N LEU A 27 -13.98 -11.21 13.70
CA LEU A 27 -15.37 -11.69 13.87
C LEU A 27 -15.48 -12.69 15.03
N PHE A 28 -14.47 -13.53 15.19
CA PHE A 28 -14.44 -14.60 16.20
C PHE A 28 -13.53 -14.29 17.40
N ALA A 29 -13.00 -13.06 17.51
CA ALA A 29 -12.25 -12.65 18.69
C ALA A 29 -13.14 -12.75 19.92
N ASN A 30 -12.68 -13.51 20.91
CA ASN A 30 -13.35 -13.64 22.17
C ASN A 30 -13.07 -12.41 23.05
N GLN A 31 -14.15 -11.84 23.59
CA GLN A 31 -14.04 -10.81 24.63
C GLN A 31 -14.50 -11.38 25.96
N PRO A 32 -13.82 -11.06 27.07
CA PRO A 32 -14.32 -11.38 28.38
C PRO A 32 -15.57 -10.53 28.64
N ILE A 33 -16.74 -11.16 28.70
CA ILE A 33 -18.00 -10.56 29.13
C ILE A 33 -18.39 -11.30 30.41
N GLY A 34 -17.97 -10.76 31.54
CA GLY A 34 -18.05 -11.46 32.83
C GLY A 34 -17.11 -12.67 32.85
N GLU A 35 -17.56 -13.81 33.38
CA GLU A 35 -16.78 -15.06 33.47
C GLU A 35 -16.72 -15.87 32.16
N VAL A 36 -17.49 -15.47 31.10
CA VAL A 36 -17.59 -16.23 29.87
C VAL A 36 -17.07 -15.42 28.69
N ALA A 37 -16.05 -15.94 28.02
CA ALA A 37 -15.56 -15.37 26.76
C ALA A 37 -16.56 -15.62 25.62
N ARG A 38 -17.08 -14.56 24.99
CA ARG A 38 -18.00 -14.66 23.84
C ARG A 38 -17.49 -13.83 22.66
N PRO A 39 -17.64 -14.32 21.41
CA PRO A 39 -17.31 -13.54 20.23
C PRO A 39 -18.32 -12.38 20.08
N SER A 40 -17.82 -11.14 20.28
CA SER A 40 -18.67 -9.94 20.30
C SER A 40 -18.92 -9.34 18.91
N ASN A 41 -18.08 -9.69 17.93
CA ASN A 41 -18.05 -9.07 16.61
C ASN A 41 -18.67 -9.91 15.47
N ARG A 42 -19.31 -11.06 15.81
CA ARG A 42 -19.89 -12.02 14.82
C ARG A 42 -20.88 -11.40 13.84
N ASN A 43 -21.60 -10.35 14.27
CA ASN A 43 -22.67 -9.73 13.49
C ASN A 43 -22.19 -8.47 12.73
N LEU A 44 -20.87 -8.24 12.63
CA LEU A 44 -20.38 -7.14 11.82
C LEU A 44 -20.73 -7.35 10.35
N GLY A 45 -21.35 -6.35 9.75
CA GLY A 45 -21.63 -6.30 8.32
C GLY A 45 -20.41 -5.95 7.48
N PHE A 46 -20.53 -6.02 6.16
CA PHE A 46 -19.48 -5.62 5.24
C PHE A 46 -19.19 -4.11 5.32
N ILE A 47 -17.91 -3.75 5.25
CA ILE A 47 -17.51 -2.39 4.85
C ILE A 47 -17.96 -2.20 3.41
N ARG A 48 -18.55 -1.05 3.10
CA ARG A 48 -19.00 -0.72 1.74
C ARG A 48 -18.39 0.60 1.29
N SER A 49 -18.24 0.74 -0.03
CA SER A 49 -17.70 1.96 -0.64
C SER A 49 -18.38 2.24 -1.97
N HIS A 50 -18.95 3.45 -2.11
CA HIS A 50 -19.24 4.02 -3.42
C HIS A 50 -17.92 4.52 -4.02
N HIS A 51 -17.61 4.11 -5.23
CA HIS A 51 -16.39 4.50 -5.93
C HIS A 51 -16.73 5.08 -7.29
N VAL A 52 -16.31 6.33 -7.52
CA VAL A 52 -16.45 7.04 -8.80
C VAL A 52 -15.07 7.33 -9.33
N VAL A 53 -14.83 7.04 -10.61
CA VAL A 53 -13.55 7.30 -11.29
C VAL A 53 -13.83 7.97 -12.63
N LEU A 54 -13.16 9.09 -12.90
CA LEU A 54 -13.08 9.71 -14.20
C LEU A 54 -11.65 9.53 -14.71
N ALA A 55 -11.49 8.92 -15.88
CA ALA A 55 -10.19 8.61 -16.46
C ALA A 55 -10.07 9.15 -17.88
N TYR A 56 -8.97 9.84 -18.16
CA TYR A 56 -8.52 10.22 -19.49
C TYR A 56 -7.35 9.34 -19.91
N ASP A 57 -7.44 8.75 -21.09
CA ASP A 57 -6.44 7.83 -21.64
C ASP A 57 -6.01 8.34 -23.01
N ARG A 58 -4.70 8.47 -23.22
CA ARG A 58 -4.11 8.93 -24.47
C ARG A 58 -2.91 8.08 -24.88
N ARG A 59 -2.97 7.51 -26.08
CA ARG A 59 -1.81 6.95 -26.74
C ARG A 59 -1.02 8.09 -27.39
N LEU A 60 0.18 8.37 -26.87
CA LEU A 60 1.06 9.43 -27.37
C LEU A 60 1.82 8.96 -28.61
N THR A 61 2.27 7.70 -28.60
CA THR A 61 2.86 6.99 -29.76
C THR A 61 2.37 5.54 -29.73
N ASP A 62 2.78 4.70 -30.68
CA ASP A 62 2.40 3.28 -30.71
C ASP A 62 2.82 2.52 -29.44
N ASN A 63 3.86 2.97 -28.77
CA ASN A 63 4.43 2.31 -27.61
C ASN A 63 4.35 3.15 -26.31
N LEU A 64 3.84 4.39 -26.37
CA LEU A 64 3.78 5.29 -25.23
C LEU A 64 2.34 5.71 -24.94
N ARG A 65 1.88 5.47 -23.71
CA ARG A 65 0.54 5.75 -23.22
C ARG A 65 0.60 6.66 -22.01
N LEU A 66 -0.28 7.63 -21.94
CA LEU A 66 -0.55 8.49 -20.79
C LEU A 66 -1.96 8.23 -20.30
N LYS A 67 -2.13 8.04 -19.00
CA LYS A 67 -3.44 7.95 -18.36
C LYS A 67 -3.48 8.90 -17.16
N ALA A 68 -4.53 9.70 -17.07
CA ALA A 68 -4.82 10.57 -15.93
C ALA A 68 -6.18 10.18 -15.36
N GLU A 69 -6.25 10.01 -14.05
CA GLU A 69 -7.48 9.59 -13.36
C GLU A 69 -7.73 10.52 -12.17
N THR A 70 -9.00 10.80 -11.94
CA THR A 70 -9.44 11.37 -10.66
C THR A 70 -10.50 10.44 -10.08
N TYR A 71 -10.45 10.24 -8.77
CA TYR A 71 -11.36 9.33 -8.09
C TYR A 71 -11.88 9.89 -6.78
N CYS A 72 -13.04 9.41 -6.40
CA CYS A 72 -13.65 9.66 -5.10
C CYS A 72 -14.27 8.35 -4.58
N GLN A 73 -14.00 8.04 -3.31
CA GLN A 73 -14.58 6.92 -2.59
C GLN A 73 -15.29 7.44 -1.33
N SER A 74 -16.53 7.05 -1.15
CA SER A 74 -17.29 7.27 0.08
C SER A 74 -17.49 5.93 0.78
N LEU A 75 -16.83 5.75 1.92
CA LEU A 75 -16.88 4.52 2.70
C LEU A 75 -17.94 4.63 3.79
N PHE A 76 -18.64 3.54 4.04
CA PHE A 76 -19.66 3.44 5.10
C PHE A 76 -19.69 2.04 5.70
N ASN A 77 -20.34 1.89 6.84
CA ASN A 77 -20.33 0.66 7.62
C ASN A 77 -18.91 0.23 8.06
N ILE A 78 -18.02 1.20 8.29
CA ILE A 78 -16.70 0.89 8.81
C ILE A 78 -16.84 0.40 10.26
N PRO A 79 -16.26 -0.75 10.64
CA PRO A 79 -16.21 -1.17 12.03
C PRO A 79 -15.37 -0.20 12.86
N VAL A 80 -15.99 0.38 13.87
CA VAL A 80 -15.42 1.33 14.82
C VAL A 80 -15.71 0.86 16.23
N SER A 81 -15.05 1.41 17.24
CA SER A 81 -15.32 1.07 18.63
C SER A 81 -16.81 1.22 18.99
N ALA A 82 -17.32 0.34 19.83
CA ALA A 82 -18.68 0.51 20.39
C ALA A 82 -18.73 1.63 21.45
N ASP A 83 -17.58 2.09 21.94
CA ASP A 83 -17.46 3.27 22.80
C ASP A 83 -17.55 4.53 21.92
N THR A 84 -18.54 5.38 22.21
CA THR A 84 -18.80 6.61 21.44
C THR A 84 -17.76 7.71 21.66
N THR A 85 -16.85 7.55 22.58
CA THR A 85 -15.75 8.50 22.86
C THR A 85 -14.43 8.09 22.17
N ASP A 86 -14.37 6.88 21.61
CA ASP A 86 -13.16 6.30 21.04
C ASP A 86 -12.98 6.65 19.56
N SER A 87 -11.76 6.98 19.19
CA SER A 87 -11.35 7.28 17.81
C SER A 87 -11.07 6.03 16.96
N PHE A 88 -11.11 4.84 17.54
CA PHE A 88 -10.74 3.60 16.87
C PHE A 88 -11.58 3.32 15.62
N ALA A 89 -10.92 2.94 14.53
CA ALA A 89 -11.53 2.40 13.32
C ALA A 89 -10.66 1.28 12.73
N LEU A 90 -11.27 0.13 12.45
CA LEU A 90 -10.58 -1.08 12.00
C LEU A 90 -9.78 -0.89 10.70
N ILE A 91 -10.21 0.02 9.82
CA ILE A 91 -9.51 0.34 8.56
C ILE A 91 -8.09 0.89 8.75
N ASN A 92 -7.73 1.34 9.95
CA ASN A 92 -6.41 1.88 10.27
C ASN A 92 -5.43 0.83 10.84
N TYR A 93 -5.90 -0.39 11.08
CA TYR A 93 -5.07 -1.48 11.60
C TYR A 93 -4.44 -2.27 10.45
N LEU A 94 -3.10 -2.44 10.49
CA LEU A 94 -2.35 -3.13 9.43
C LEU A 94 -2.65 -4.62 9.36
N ASP A 95 -2.73 -5.27 10.50
CA ASP A 95 -3.03 -6.70 10.63
C ASP A 95 -4.53 -6.98 10.71
N GLY A 96 -5.34 -5.93 10.88
CA GLY A 96 -6.79 -6.03 10.97
C GLY A 96 -7.27 -6.81 12.20
N LEU A 97 -6.43 -6.95 13.24
CA LEU A 97 -6.77 -7.72 14.45
C LEU A 97 -7.11 -6.78 15.60
N THR A 98 -8.19 -7.09 16.30
CA THR A 98 -8.58 -6.41 17.54
C THR A 98 -9.51 -7.30 18.35
N THR A 99 -9.42 -7.16 19.68
CA THR A 99 -10.35 -7.76 20.61
C THR A 99 -11.45 -6.79 21.07
N GLN A 100 -11.44 -5.54 20.62
CA GLN A 100 -12.46 -4.55 20.98
C GLN A 100 -13.83 -4.93 20.42
N ARG A 101 -14.89 -4.56 21.15
CA ARG A 101 -16.26 -4.62 20.64
C ARG A 101 -16.48 -3.53 19.60
N LEU A 102 -16.94 -3.93 18.42
CA LEU A 102 -17.10 -3.04 17.28
C LEU A 102 -18.56 -2.92 16.83
N VAL A 103 -18.86 -1.81 16.18
CA VAL A 103 -20.13 -1.51 15.51
C VAL A 103 -19.87 -0.95 14.12
N ASN A 104 -20.78 -1.17 13.16
CA ASN A 104 -20.67 -0.68 11.77
C ASN A 104 -21.21 0.74 11.59
N SER A 105 -20.75 1.71 12.38
CA SER A 105 -21.22 3.10 12.32
C SER A 105 -20.21 4.09 11.74
N GLY A 106 -18.97 3.65 11.50
CA GLY A 106 -17.92 4.51 10.96
C GLY A 106 -18.11 4.83 9.47
N THR A 107 -17.56 5.96 9.08
CA THR A 107 -17.55 6.44 7.70
C THR A 107 -16.17 6.89 7.29
N GLY A 108 -15.91 7.02 6.00
CA GLY A 108 -14.64 7.50 5.48
C GLY A 108 -14.76 8.06 4.07
N HIS A 109 -13.75 8.76 3.64
CA HIS A 109 -13.64 9.20 2.26
C HIS A 109 -12.19 9.19 1.79
N ASN A 110 -12.00 8.77 0.55
CA ASN A 110 -10.74 8.88 -0.15
C ASN A 110 -10.99 9.61 -1.47
N TYR A 111 -10.08 10.49 -1.84
CA TYR A 111 -10.10 11.13 -3.14
C TYR A 111 -8.69 11.46 -3.58
N GLY A 112 -8.47 11.48 -4.88
CA GLY A 112 -7.15 11.72 -5.42
C GLY A 112 -7.12 11.83 -6.92
N GLN A 113 -5.90 12.10 -7.40
CA GLN A 113 -5.55 12.16 -8.80
C GLN A 113 -4.36 11.24 -9.06
N GLU A 114 -4.40 10.50 -10.13
CA GLU A 114 -3.35 9.59 -10.56
C GLU A 114 -2.90 9.92 -11.96
N LEU A 115 -1.59 9.90 -12.19
CA LEU A 115 -0.97 10.03 -13.50
C LEU A 115 -0.12 8.80 -13.75
N THR A 116 -0.38 8.11 -14.86
CA THR A 116 0.41 6.96 -15.30
C THR A 116 0.99 7.24 -16.69
N LEU A 117 2.30 7.10 -16.81
CA LEU A 117 3.03 7.08 -18.08
C LEU A 117 3.60 5.69 -18.26
N GLU A 118 3.22 5.03 -19.36
CA GLU A 118 3.61 3.66 -19.66
C GLU A 118 4.22 3.58 -21.04
N GLN A 119 5.44 3.10 -21.12
CA GLN A 119 6.07 2.71 -22.37
C GLN A 119 6.15 1.19 -22.44
N PHE A 120 5.43 0.60 -23.39
CA PHE A 120 5.50 -0.82 -23.70
C PHE A 120 6.86 -1.18 -24.27
N LEU A 121 7.22 -2.45 -24.15
CA LEU A 121 8.52 -2.93 -24.61
C LEU A 121 8.76 -2.54 -26.08
N HIS A 122 9.71 -1.63 -26.29
CA HIS A 122 10.14 -1.18 -27.61
C HIS A 122 11.67 -1.14 -27.66
N ARG A 123 12.25 -1.84 -28.63
CA ARG A 123 13.72 -1.98 -28.77
C ARG A 123 14.41 -2.42 -27.47
N GLY A 124 13.75 -3.30 -26.70
CA GLY A 124 14.23 -3.80 -25.43
C GLY A 124 14.06 -2.85 -24.25
N LEU A 125 13.48 -1.66 -24.38
CA LEU A 125 13.22 -0.71 -23.32
C LEU A 125 11.73 -0.69 -22.97
N TYR A 126 11.41 -0.68 -21.66
CA TYR A 126 10.08 -0.41 -21.14
C TYR A 126 10.17 0.45 -19.87
N LEU A 127 9.13 1.21 -19.61
CA LEU A 127 9.02 1.99 -18.38
C LEU A 127 7.56 2.12 -17.93
N LEU A 128 7.37 2.27 -16.64
CA LEU A 128 6.11 2.61 -16.02
C LEU A 128 6.38 3.63 -14.91
N LEU A 129 5.80 4.81 -15.05
CA LEU A 129 5.74 5.82 -13.99
C LEU A 129 4.28 5.95 -13.57
N SER A 130 4.00 5.74 -12.29
CA SER A 130 2.70 6.04 -11.69
C SER A 130 2.91 6.98 -10.51
N SER A 131 2.14 8.06 -10.48
CA SER A 131 2.18 9.05 -9.40
C SER A 131 0.76 9.40 -8.99
N SER A 132 0.49 9.39 -7.69
CA SER A 132 -0.80 9.70 -7.09
C SER A 132 -0.65 10.79 -6.05
N LEU A 133 -1.58 11.75 -6.06
CA LEU A 133 -1.81 12.72 -5.00
C LEU A 133 -3.19 12.42 -4.42
N TYR A 134 -3.27 12.21 -3.12
CA TYR A 134 -4.51 11.75 -2.50
C TYR A 134 -4.71 12.21 -1.06
N ARG A 135 -5.94 12.07 -0.61
CA ARG A 135 -6.36 12.23 0.79
C ARG A 135 -7.17 11.03 1.20
N SER A 136 -6.99 10.64 2.44
CA SER A 136 -7.74 9.56 3.08
C SER A 136 -8.12 9.98 4.49
N ALA A 137 -9.43 10.01 4.77
CA ALA A 137 -9.95 10.39 6.07
C ALA A 137 -11.04 9.42 6.53
N TYR A 138 -11.22 9.35 7.84
CA TYR A 138 -12.24 8.54 8.47
C TYR A 138 -12.90 9.28 9.63
N ARG A 139 -14.03 8.78 10.07
CA ARG A 139 -14.76 9.23 11.22
C ARG A 139 -15.15 8.01 12.07
N GLY A 140 -14.65 7.99 13.31
CA GLY A 140 -14.90 6.96 14.30
C GLY A 140 -16.24 7.13 15.02
N SER A 141 -16.40 6.42 16.15
CA SER A 141 -17.60 6.51 16.98
C SER A 141 -17.75 7.86 17.67
N ASP A 142 -16.67 8.56 17.91
CA ASP A 142 -16.63 9.92 18.46
C ASP A 142 -17.05 11.01 17.46
N GLN A 143 -17.41 10.64 16.24
CA GLN A 143 -17.88 11.52 15.17
C GLN A 143 -16.89 12.60 14.73
N VAL A 144 -15.60 12.49 15.06
CA VAL A 144 -14.56 13.43 14.67
C VAL A 144 -13.85 12.95 13.41
N TRP A 145 -13.76 13.84 12.39
CA TRP A 145 -13.00 13.56 11.17
C TRP A 145 -11.49 13.63 11.41
N ARG A 146 -10.78 12.60 11.00
CA ARG A 146 -9.32 12.48 11.10
C ARG A 146 -8.72 11.94 9.81
N SER A 147 -7.47 12.27 9.55
CA SER A 147 -6.68 11.53 8.55
C SER A 147 -6.63 10.05 8.91
N SER A 148 -6.79 9.17 7.92
CA SER A 148 -6.52 7.75 8.16
C SER A 148 -5.01 7.51 8.35
N ARG A 149 -4.64 6.36 8.90
CA ARG A 149 -3.24 5.93 8.98
C ARG A 149 -2.53 5.99 7.62
N PHE A 150 -3.26 5.74 6.55
CA PHE A 150 -2.76 5.65 5.18
C PHE A 150 -2.79 6.99 4.41
N ASP A 151 -3.14 8.11 5.04
CA ASP A 151 -3.13 9.45 4.43
C ASP A 151 -1.69 9.97 4.24
N GLY A 152 -0.90 9.26 3.42
CA GLY A 152 0.46 9.64 3.06
C GLY A 152 0.56 10.81 2.11
N ARG A 153 -0.55 11.20 1.48
CA ARG A 153 -0.70 12.34 0.57
C ARG A 153 -0.17 12.17 -0.83
N HIS A 154 0.91 11.44 -1.01
CA HIS A 154 1.50 11.15 -2.32
C HIS A 154 2.05 9.74 -2.37
N ALA A 155 2.03 9.16 -3.57
CA ALA A 155 2.66 7.89 -3.87
C ALA A 155 3.20 7.93 -5.29
N THR A 156 4.49 7.66 -5.47
CA THR A 156 5.13 7.57 -6.78
C THR A 156 5.89 6.26 -6.90
N SER A 157 5.64 5.54 -7.98
CA SER A 157 6.36 4.32 -8.35
C SER A 157 6.91 4.48 -9.76
N PHE A 158 8.19 4.25 -9.93
CA PHE A 158 8.85 4.24 -11.22
C PHE A 158 9.50 2.88 -11.43
N LEU A 159 9.22 2.27 -12.58
CA LEU A 159 9.84 1.03 -13.03
C LEU A 159 10.39 1.26 -14.43
N ALA A 160 11.66 0.93 -14.63
CA ALA A 160 12.25 0.91 -15.98
C ALA A 160 13.08 -0.36 -16.14
N GLY A 161 13.09 -0.89 -17.35
CA GLY A 161 13.91 -2.05 -17.66
C GLY A 161 14.43 -2.02 -19.09
N LYS A 162 15.62 -2.58 -19.26
CA LYS A 162 16.28 -2.78 -20.55
C LYS A 162 16.60 -4.24 -20.72
N GLU A 163 16.15 -4.82 -21.81
CA GLU A 163 16.50 -6.18 -22.25
C GLU A 163 17.42 -6.10 -23.46
N ILE A 164 18.50 -6.85 -23.43
CA ILE A 164 19.53 -6.93 -24.50
C ILE A 164 19.66 -8.39 -24.90
N THR A 165 19.33 -8.69 -26.14
CA THR A 165 19.55 -10.02 -26.71
C THR A 165 21.04 -10.19 -27.03
N MET A 166 21.63 -11.22 -26.45
CA MET A 166 23.05 -11.52 -26.61
C MET A 166 23.29 -12.39 -27.85
N GLY A 167 24.34 -12.08 -28.57
CA GLY A 167 24.78 -12.87 -29.72
C GLY A 167 25.27 -14.27 -29.36
N ASN A 168 25.88 -14.96 -30.31
CA ASN A 168 26.31 -16.35 -30.17
C ASN A 168 27.68 -16.52 -29.46
N ARG A 169 28.32 -15.42 -29.03
CA ARG A 169 29.63 -15.41 -28.34
C ARG A 169 29.52 -14.95 -26.90
N GLY A 170 30.46 -15.35 -26.05
CA GLY A 170 30.59 -14.93 -24.65
C GLY A 170 29.77 -15.75 -23.66
N LEU A 171 29.83 -15.35 -22.37
CA LEU A 171 29.23 -16.06 -21.25
C LEU A 171 27.70 -16.14 -21.36
N PHE A 172 27.07 -15.07 -21.81
CA PHE A 172 25.59 -14.96 -21.90
C PHE A 172 25.04 -15.30 -23.30
N ARG A 173 25.83 -16.03 -24.12
CA ARG A 173 25.49 -16.36 -25.52
C ARG A 173 24.08 -16.94 -25.69
N ASN A 174 23.40 -16.50 -26.74
CA ASN A 174 22.04 -16.93 -27.12
C ASN A 174 21.05 -16.81 -25.96
N GLY A 175 21.20 -15.77 -25.15
CA GLY A 175 20.29 -15.44 -24.08
C GLY A 175 19.87 -13.98 -24.12
N THR A 176 19.09 -13.57 -23.16
CA THR A 176 18.67 -12.18 -22.95
C THR A 176 19.17 -11.73 -21.58
N VAL A 177 19.91 -10.63 -21.53
CA VAL A 177 20.31 -9.97 -20.30
C VAL A 177 19.36 -8.82 -20.05
N GLY A 178 18.81 -8.75 -18.84
CA GLY A 178 17.87 -7.72 -18.40
C GLY A 178 18.44 -6.94 -17.21
N LEU A 179 18.30 -5.62 -17.25
CA LEU A 179 18.49 -4.71 -16.14
C LEU A 179 17.15 -4.04 -15.84
N ASN A 180 16.69 -4.12 -14.60
CA ASN A 180 15.48 -3.46 -14.14
C ASN A 180 15.81 -2.59 -12.93
N VAL A 181 15.18 -1.42 -12.87
CA VAL A 181 15.25 -0.51 -11.73
C VAL A 181 13.83 -0.17 -11.31
N LYS A 182 13.54 -0.33 -10.02
CA LYS A 182 12.28 0.11 -9.41
C LYS A 182 12.58 1.14 -8.34
N LEU A 183 11.93 2.28 -8.42
CA LEU A 183 11.96 3.32 -7.40
C LEU A 183 10.56 3.46 -6.80
N SER A 184 10.49 3.51 -5.48
CA SER A 184 9.26 3.73 -4.71
C SER A 184 9.46 4.92 -3.79
N TYR A 185 8.56 5.92 -3.89
CA TYR A 185 8.56 7.11 -3.05
C TYR A 185 7.14 7.42 -2.60
N TYR A 186 6.89 7.27 -1.29
CA TYR A 186 5.55 7.42 -0.70
C TYR A 186 5.60 8.36 0.48
N GLY A 187 4.54 9.11 0.70
CA GLY A 187 4.34 9.84 1.94
C GLY A 187 4.28 8.88 3.13
N GLY A 188 4.89 9.28 4.24
CA GLY A 188 4.90 8.48 5.45
C GLY A 188 3.49 8.24 5.99
N TYR A 189 3.27 7.10 6.63
CA TYR A 189 2.03 6.81 7.33
C TYR A 189 1.75 7.84 8.41
N ARG A 190 0.48 8.04 8.72
CA ARG A 190 0.08 8.79 9.90
C ARG A 190 0.30 7.98 11.16
N ASP A 191 0.69 8.65 12.22
CA ASP A 191 0.96 8.06 13.54
C ASP A 191 0.27 8.87 14.63
N THR A 192 0.01 8.23 15.75
CA THR A 192 -0.57 8.85 16.94
C THR A 192 0.52 9.11 17.97
N PRO A 193 0.62 10.29 18.58
CA PRO A 193 1.60 10.57 19.61
C PRO A 193 1.51 9.57 20.77
N ILE A 194 2.67 9.17 21.29
CA ILE A 194 2.78 8.24 22.42
C ILE A 194 2.70 9.03 23.72
N ASP A 195 1.82 8.61 24.62
CA ASP A 195 1.78 9.04 26.01
C ASP A 195 2.86 8.30 26.82
N VAL A 196 4.03 8.92 26.92
CA VAL A 196 5.19 8.32 27.61
C VAL A 196 4.92 8.11 29.10
N ALA A 197 4.17 9.01 29.73
CA ALA A 197 3.89 8.90 31.16
C ALA A 197 3.01 7.69 31.47
N THR A 198 1.89 7.55 30.76
CA THR A 198 0.99 6.40 30.89
C THR A 198 1.65 5.11 30.41
N SER A 199 2.48 5.19 29.34
CA SER A 199 3.21 4.02 28.82
C SER A 199 4.19 3.45 29.84
N LYS A 200 4.88 4.30 30.61
CA LYS A 200 5.74 3.87 31.74
C LYS A 200 4.95 3.13 32.81
N HIS A 201 3.78 3.63 33.15
CA HIS A 201 2.92 3.03 34.19
C HIS A 201 2.38 1.66 33.78
N ARG A 202 1.98 1.53 32.51
CA ARG A 202 1.38 0.29 31.97
C ARG A 202 2.39 -0.70 31.39
N VAL A 203 3.66 -0.27 31.25
CA VAL A 203 4.73 -1.09 30.64
C VAL A 203 4.39 -1.51 29.18
N GLU A 204 3.59 -0.69 28.48
CA GLU A 204 3.14 -0.91 27.10
C GLU A 204 3.06 0.41 26.33
N THR A 205 2.93 0.35 25.01
CA THR A 205 2.75 1.56 24.20
C THR A 205 1.33 2.09 24.31
N VAL A 206 1.14 3.18 25.05
CA VAL A 206 -0.12 3.92 25.13
C VAL A 206 -0.03 5.18 24.25
N ARG A 207 -1.11 5.50 23.56
CA ARG A 207 -1.19 6.64 22.64
C ARG A 207 -2.30 7.58 23.07
N TYR A 208 -2.17 8.87 22.71
CA TYR A 208 -3.22 9.86 22.95
C TYR A 208 -4.35 9.72 21.92
N ASP A 209 -5.44 9.06 22.24
CA ASP A 209 -6.54 8.77 21.31
C ASP A 209 -7.15 10.03 20.68
N HIS A 210 -7.28 11.12 21.44
CA HIS A 210 -7.77 12.40 20.93
C HIS A 210 -6.85 13.02 19.87
N LEU A 211 -5.56 12.62 19.80
CA LEU A 211 -4.57 13.01 18.81
C LEU A 211 -4.34 11.92 17.74
N ALA A 212 -5.30 11.02 17.55
CA ALA A 212 -5.18 9.92 16.61
C ALA A 212 -4.78 10.42 15.21
N TYR A 213 -3.67 9.86 14.68
CA TYR A 213 -3.13 10.11 13.33
C TYR A 213 -2.78 11.57 12.99
N THR A 214 -2.49 12.40 14.00
CA THR A 214 -2.07 13.80 13.79
C THR A 214 -0.62 13.93 13.33
N LEU A 215 0.26 13.00 13.71
CA LEU A 215 1.65 12.98 13.27
C LEU A 215 1.77 12.34 11.89
N GLN A 216 2.82 12.69 11.16
CA GLN A 216 3.22 12.01 9.93
C GLN A 216 4.65 11.48 10.07
N LEU A 217 4.84 10.21 9.79
CA LEU A 217 6.16 9.59 9.74
C LEU A 217 6.96 10.10 8.52
N PRO A 218 8.30 9.99 8.52
CA PRO A 218 9.12 10.34 7.37
C PRO A 218 8.70 9.60 6.11
N ASN A 219 8.87 10.25 4.95
CA ASN A 219 8.57 9.64 3.67
C ASN A 219 9.38 8.37 3.44
N TYR A 220 8.71 7.38 2.90
CA TYR A 220 9.30 6.13 2.45
C TYR A 220 10.01 6.32 1.12
N PHE A 221 11.24 5.82 1.02
CA PHE A 221 11.98 5.78 -0.23
C PHE A 221 12.74 4.46 -0.35
N ARG A 222 12.62 3.81 -1.50
CA ARG A 222 13.33 2.57 -1.78
C ARG A 222 13.67 2.47 -3.26
N THR A 223 14.89 2.02 -3.56
CA THR A 223 15.33 1.69 -4.90
C THR A 223 15.76 0.23 -4.94
N ASP A 224 15.20 -0.54 -5.87
CA ASP A 224 15.55 -1.93 -6.13
C ASP A 224 16.16 -2.05 -7.52
N ILE A 225 17.20 -2.90 -7.65
CA ILE A 225 17.85 -3.21 -8.93
C ILE A 225 17.80 -4.72 -9.12
N ARG A 226 17.39 -5.13 -10.32
CA ARG A 226 17.42 -6.53 -10.72
C ARG A 226 18.26 -6.71 -11.97
N LEU A 227 19.24 -7.59 -11.89
CA LEU A 227 19.98 -8.14 -13.01
C LEU A 227 19.44 -9.53 -13.31
N SER A 228 19.17 -9.83 -14.57
CA SER A 228 18.68 -11.14 -14.98
C SER A 228 19.34 -11.64 -16.25
N TRP A 229 19.50 -12.95 -16.33
CA TRP A 229 19.89 -13.64 -17.55
C TRP A 229 18.89 -14.75 -17.83
N LYS A 230 18.26 -14.67 -18.99
CA LYS A 230 17.23 -15.59 -19.46
C LYS A 230 17.75 -16.33 -20.69
N LYS A 231 17.61 -17.65 -20.68
CA LYS A 231 17.94 -18.51 -21.82
C LYS A 231 16.78 -19.41 -22.18
N ASN A 232 16.27 -19.22 -23.40
CA ASN A 232 15.23 -20.07 -23.96
C ASN A 232 15.87 -21.32 -24.61
N ARG A 233 15.29 -22.49 -24.38
CA ARG A 233 15.58 -23.76 -25.00
C ARG A 233 14.30 -24.37 -25.56
N PRO A 234 14.35 -25.37 -26.45
CA PRO A 234 13.14 -25.91 -27.09
C PRO A 234 12.05 -26.40 -26.11
N ARG A 235 12.44 -26.88 -24.92
CA ARG A 235 11.51 -27.40 -23.89
C ARG A 235 11.58 -26.70 -22.55
N SER A 236 12.36 -25.67 -22.39
CA SER A 236 12.46 -24.97 -21.11
C SER A 236 13.01 -23.56 -21.26
N THR A 237 12.60 -22.67 -20.37
CA THR A 237 13.18 -21.34 -20.17
C THR A 237 13.89 -21.32 -18.83
N ARG A 238 15.16 -20.96 -18.83
CA ARG A 238 15.96 -20.81 -17.61
C ARG A 238 16.23 -19.33 -17.35
N THR A 239 16.01 -18.91 -16.12
CA THR A 239 16.27 -17.52 -15.70
C THR A 239 17.09 -17.55 -14.43
N LEU A 240 18.25 -16.90 -14.47
CA LEU A 240 19.04 -16.57 -13.30
C LEU A 240 18.87 -15.09 -13.02
N SER A 241 18.58 -14.70 -11.79
CA SER A 241 18.46 -13.28 -11.42
C SER A 241 19.08 -12.97 -10.06
N LEU A 242 19.66 -11.78 -9.98
CA LEU A 242 20.12 -11.16 -8.75
C LEU A 242 19.28 -9.91 -8.52
N ASP A 243 18.49 -9.92 -7.46
CA ASP A 243 17.68 -8.81 -7.01
C ASP A 243 18.36 -8.15 -5.81
N ILE A 244 18.71 -6.87 -5.91
CA ILE A 244 19.25 -6.09 -4.80
C ILE A 244 18.15 -5.15 -4.37
N GLN A 245 17.45 -5.50 -3.29
CA GLN A 245 16.37 -4.71 -2.72
C GLN A 245 16.96 -3.62 -1.82
N ASN A 246 16.35 -2.43 -1.89
CA ASN A 246 16.77 -1.26 -1.12
C ASN A 246 18.28 -0.99 -1.26
N VAL A 247 18.74 -0.83 -2.51
CA VAL A 247 20.18 -0.64 -2.84
C VAL A 247 20.80 0.57 -2.15
N THR A 248 19.98 1.56 -1.78
CA THR A 248 20.41 2.75 -1.02
C THR A 248 20.60 2.47 0.47
N ASN A 249 20.22 1.29 0.95
CA ASN A 249 20.21 0.88 2.37
C ASN A 249 19.50 1.89 3.29
N ARG A 250 18.49 2.59 2.77
CA ARG A 250 17.74 3.56 3.57
C ARG A 250 16.89 2.85 4.62
N GLN A 251 17.01 3.27 5.86
CA GLN A 251 16.17 2.81 6.95
C GLN A 251 14.84 3.56 6.92
N ASN A 252 13.83 2.96 6.29
CA ASN A 252 12.48 3.49 6.25
C ASN A 252 11.77 3.22 7.58
N VAL A 253 11.16 4.24 8.13
CA VAL A 253 10.43 4.13 9.41
C VAL A 253 9.18 3.28 9.20
N PHE A 254 9.01 2.23 10.01
CA PHE A 254 7.79 1.42 10.06
C PHE A 254 6.79 1.97 11.08
N GLY A 255 7.28 2.39 12.25
CA GLY A 255 6.46 2.93 13.34
C GLY A 255 7.29 3.31 14.55
N ARG A 256 6.62 3.81 15.58
CA ARG A 256 7.21 4.14 16.88
C ARG A 256 6.50 3.36 17.98
N TYR A 257 7.25 3.00 19.00
CA TYR A 257 6.75 2.30 20.16
C TYR A 257 7.45 2.78 21.43
N PHE A 258 6.85 2.56 22.58
CA PHE A 258 7.48 2.77 23.88
C PHE A 258 8.32 1.56 24.23
N ASP A 259 9.58 1.78 24.60
CA ASP A 259 10.48 0.75 25.09
C ASP A 259 10.52 0.76 26.62
N PRO A 260 9.96 -0.26 27.29
CA PRO A 260 9.95 -0.33 28.75
C PRO A 260 11.34 -0.39 29.39
N GLN A 261 12.34 -0.96 28.69
CA GLN A 261 13.70 -1.09 29.23
C GLN A 261 14.41 0.25 29.35
N THR A 262 14.21 1.13 28.35
CA THR A 262 14.84 2.45 28.35
C THR A 262 13.92 3.56 28.86
N GLY A 263 12.63 3.28 29.00
CA GLY A 263 11.62 4.25 29.41
C GLY A 263 11.40 5.38 28.38
N THR A 264 11.77 5.16 27.11
CA THR A 264 11.72 6.16 26.03
C THR A 264 11.01 5.64 24.79
N THR A 265 10.67 6.54 23.87
CA THR A 265 10.13 6.16 22.54
C THR A 265 11.24 5.71 21.63
N ARG A 266 11.07 4.55 20.99
CA ARG A 266 11.94 4.02 19.94
C ARG A 266 11.25 3.96 18.59
N THR A 267 12.06 4.01 17.54
CA THR A 267 11.63 3.87 16.14
C THR A 267 11.94 2.45 15.65
N ASN A 268 10.94 1.80 15.06
CA ASN A 268 11.12 0.56 14.33
C ASN A 268 11.29 0.85 12.85
N TYR A 269 12.27 0.20 12.22
CA TYR A 269 12.62 0.38 10.82
C TYR A 269 12.28 -0.85 10.00
N GLN A 270 12.00 -0.64 8.72
CA GLN A 270 11.87 -1.70 7.74
C GLN A 270 13.23 -2.26 7.34
N THR A 271 13.23 -3.42 6.69
CA THR A 271 14.45 -4.09 6.22
C THR A 271 15.30 -3.17 5.34
N GLY A 272 16.59 -3.11 5.63
CA GLY A 272 17.59 -2.41 4.84
C GLY A 272 17.91 -3.12 3.52
N LEU A 273 19.18 -3.06 3.09
CA LEU A 273 19.66 -3.73 1.87
C LEU A 273 19.50 -5.25 1.98
N LEU A 274 18.87 -5.87 0.97
CA LEU A 274 18.67 -7.31 0.91
C LEU A 274 18.98 -7.85 -0.49
N PRO A 275 20.09 -8.59 -0.70
CA PRO A 275 20.35 -9.29 -1.95
C PRO A 275 19.60 -10.63 -1.98
N VAL A 276 18.97 -10.93 -3.11
CA VAL A 276 18.26 -12.19 -3.36
C VAL A 276 18.72 -12.78 -4.68
N LEU A 277 19.33 -13.96 -4.64
CA LEU A 277 19.66 -14.74 -5.82
C LEU A 277 18.57 -15.75 -6.10
N SER A 278 18.09 -15.81 -7.34
CA SER A 278 17.08 -16.78 -7.74
C SER A 278 17.41 -17.46 -9.07
N TYR A 279 17.08 -18.77 -9.14
CA TYR A 279 17.15 -19.56 -10.35
C TYR A 279 15.83 -20.22 -10.62
N ARG A 280 15.26 -19.98 -11.80
CA ARG A 280 13.95 -20.49 -12.24
C ARG A 280 14.08 -21.29 -13.52
N VAL A 281 13.43 -22.45 -13.55
CA VAL A 281 13.21 -23.25 -14.77
C VAL A 281 11.72 -23.34 -15.01
N ALA A 282 11.29 -22.93 -16.21
CA ALA A 282 9.92 -23.09 -16.69
C ALA A 282 9.92 -24.08 -17.87
N PHE A 283 9.05 -25.09 -17.84
CA PHE A 283 8.88 -26.13 -18.85
C PHE A 283 7.65 -25.86 -19.70
#